data_1508104416a90e909d76829dccebe5ad
#
_entry.id   1508104416a90e909d76829dccebe5ad
#
_cell.length_a   1.000
_cell.length_b   1.000
_cell.length_c   1.000
_cell.angle_alpha   90.00
_cell.angle_beta   90.00
_cell.angle_gamma   90.00
#
_symmetry.space_group_name_H-M   'P 1'
#
loop_
_entity.id
_entity.type
_entity.pdbx_description
1 polymer ?
#
loop_
_entity_poly.entity_id
_entity_poly.type
_entity_poly.pdbx_seq_one_letter_code
_entity_poly.pdbx_strand_id
1 'polypeptide(L)'
;MKTPQLPPLIIKKSPSAFYVYTYKNKWDPEKKRSYRASFKKVGTVTSGEKEGRIRWDDHFLAERPELRDFICERKGKDYVFTPMNEGGFTLSQAMEVKQLHAGATWALDQLVVQSPIGEALKTAFPQRRDYLKVLSIAYFIILNQDNNISKYPTFAEATRLPWGAPLHPSSIGRIFREIKKQQIEKYFSALQEGLIEQKREVGDDDKLTLALDSTSISSYANKLPNVERGRNKDEDNLPQINLLMLVESKSGLPIFYRTYDGNVPDVQTVRRVIADNSRLGIQNVVLVSDRGYSGTKNINDCLRNKVGFLLNMKCGISGSLTQELIDEERLNLQDLNRRDWYTQVFQVTKKINWIYEPSPVKNQKSTKKTQESEELYWHIYFDRQIAENARQGLFERIDRVREKLANGKALDENEQTLLEEVFEKHEQDDAVSYSIDNKKVDQKLRYKGYRVLVSDEISDAGKAWCAYQERWIVEDTFKTLKSRLGCSRNRVSDNESLTGKTFVQFLATSIAMIVRTRLRKYSEECKKNTALPMVYDGDCRVLDSLNNVMQTKFCGGYYFGEIAGKRRKLFEALGFRLNEGS
;
A
#
# COMPACT_ATOMS: atom_id res chain seq x y z
N MET A 1 -33.88 38.92 -2.99
CA MET A 1 -32.94 38.38 -1.93
C MET A 1 -32.48 39.54 -1.06
N LYS A 2 -32.36 39.34 0.28
CA LYS A 2 -31.79 40.38 1.16
C LYS A 2 -30.29 40.48 0.91
N THR A 3 -29.77 41.69 0.74
CA THR A 3 -28.33 41.93 0.59
C THR A 3 -27.55 41.38 1.78
N PRO A 4 -26.50 40.59 1.59
CA PRO A 4 -25.71 40.02 2.69
C PRO A 4 -25.07 41.12 3.53
N GLN A 5 -25.10 40.98 4.88
CA GLN A 5 -24.40 41.88 5.77
C GLN A 5 -22.99 41.37 6.02
N LEU A 6 -21.98 42.20 5.76
CA LEU A 6 -20.59 41.85 6.02
C LEU A 6 -20.15 42.24 7.44
N PRO A 7 -19.27 41.44 8.06
CA PRO A 7 -18.55 41.88 9.27
C PRO A 7 -17.60 43.04 8.90
N PRO A 8 -17.03 43.75 9.88
CA PRO A 8 -16.02 44.77 9.62
C PRO A 8 -14.85 44.21 8.80
N LEU A 9 -14.60 44.79 7.65
CA LEU A 9 -13.57 44.38 6.71
C LEU A 9 -12.48 45.46 6.53
N ILE A 10 -11.26 45.00 6.30
CA ILE A 10 -10.12 45.84 5.91
C ILE A 10 -9.37 45.13 4.76
N ILE A 11 -8.90 45.94 3.80
CA ILE A 11 -8.03 45.49 2.74
C ILE A 11 -6.61 45.90 3.01
N LYS A 12 -5.68 44.93 3.00
CA LYS A 12 -4.23 45.17 3.17
C LYS A 12 -3.49 44.78 1.91
N LYS A 13 -2.54 45.61 1.49
CA LYS A 13 -1.63 45.32 0.38
C LYS A 13 -0.57 44.33 0.83
N SER A 14 -0.30 43.33 -0.02
CA SER A 14 0.84 42.42 0.09
C SER A 14 1.65 42.53 -1.21
N PRO A 15 2.90 42.04 -1.27
CA PRO A 15 3.69 42.09 -2.50
C PRO A 15 3.02 41.48 -3.73
N SER A 16 2.13 40.47 -3.54
CA SER A 16 1.49 39.70 -4.61
C SER A 16 0.01 40.05 -4.86
N ALA A 17 -0.69 40.71 -3.92
CA ALA A 17 -2.12 40.98 -4.05
C ALA A 17 -2.68 41.89 -2.94
N PHE A 18 -3.94 42.30 -3.07
CA PHE A 18 -4.73 42.93 -2.01
C PHE A 18 -5.63 41.87 -1.33
N TYR A 19 -5.39 41.67 -0.03
CA TYR A 19 -6.14 40.68 0.76
C TYR A 19 -7.18 41.35 1.63
N VAL A 20 -8.34 40.70 1.73
CA VAL A 20 -9.46 41.14 2.58
C VAL A 20 -9.40 40.38 3.90
N TYR A 21 -9.49 41.15 5.00
CA TYR A 21 -9.47 40.61 6.36
C TYR A 21 -10.71 41.08 7.13
N THR A 22 -11.27 40.20 7.95
CA THR A 22 -12.12 40.64 9.07
C THR A 22 -11.24 41.09 10.22
N TYR A 23 -11.77 41.94 11.09
CA TYR A 23 -11.11 42.36 12.30
C TYR A 23 -12.10 42.61 13.44
N LYS A 24 -11.60 42.59 14.68
CA LYS A 24 -12.37 42.98 15.87
C LYS A 24 -11.71 44.24 16.45
N ASN A 25 -12.51 45.19 16.90
CA ASN A 25 -12.00 46.32 17.65
C ASN A 25 -11.75 45.91 19.10
N LYS A 26 -10.58 46.24 19.63
CA LYS A 26 -10.23 46.11 21.05
C LYS A 26 -9.99 47.49 21.64
N TRP A 27 -10.45 47.68 22.84
CA TRP A 27 -10.18 48.90 23.61
C TRP A 27 -8.82 48.80 24.28
N ASP A 28 -8.00 49.87 24.13
CA ASP A 28 -6.72 50.03 24.82
C ASP A 28 -6.95 51.02 25.98
N PRO A 29 -6.97 50.55 27.23
CA PRO A 29 -7.26 51.42 28.38
C PRO A 29 -6.15 52.39 28.68
N GLU A 30 -4.90 52.10 28.33
CA GLU A 30 -3.75 53.02 28.56
C GLU A 30 -3.78 54.19 27.57
N LYS A 31 -4.07 53.88 26.28
CA LYS A 31 -4.12 54.88 25.22
C LYS A 31 -5.51 55.49 25.02
N LYS A 32 -6.49 55.09 25.81
CA LYS A 32 -7.90 55.53 25.75
C LYS A 32 -8.45 55.58 24.32
N ARG A 33 -8.09 54.58 23.50
CA ARG A 33 -8.53 54.45 22.10
C ARG A 33 -8.81 53.01 21.69
N SER A 34 -9.70 52.86 20.75
CA SER A 34 -9.95 51.56 20.13
C SER A 34 -8.96 51.29 19.00
N TYR A 35 -8.47 50.06 18.91
CA TYR A 35 -7.62 49.61 17.82
C TYR A 35 -8.14 48.31 17.19
N ARG A 36 -7.80 48.08 15.93
CA ARG A 36 -8.19 46.89 15.18
C ARG A 36 -7.26 45.74 15.52
N ALA A 37 -7.83 44.62 15.96
CA ALA A 37 -7.11 43.40 16.33
C ALA A 37 -7.74 42.15 15.69
N SER A 38 -7.12 41.01 15.89
CA SER A 38 -7.67 39.70 15.49
C SER A 38 -8.03 39.61 13.99
N PHE A 39 -7.04 39.92 13.14
CA PHE A 39 -7.22 39.86 11.69
C PHE A 39 -7.31 38.40 11.19
N LYS A 40 -8.41 38.05 10.52
CA LYS A 40 -8.57 36.77 9.81
C LYS A 40 -8.74 37.06 8.34
N LYS A 41 -7.90 36.49 7.48
CA LYS A 41 -8.02 36.61 6.03
C LYS A 41 -9.31 35.90 5.59
N VAL A 42 -10.09 36.55 4.74
CA VAL A 42 -11.41 36.04 4.25
C VAL A 42 -11.56 36.15 2.75
N GLY A 43 -10.63 36.78 2.05
CA GLY A 43 -10.70 36.89 0.59
C GLY A 43 -9.56 37.68 -0.03
N THR A 44 -9.63 37.83 -1.34
CA THR A 44 -8.64 38.56 -2.16
C THR A 44 -9.38 39.42 -3.18
N VAL A 45 -8.86 40.62 -3.43
CA VAL A 45 -9.35 41.51 -4.51
C VAL A 45 -8.69 41.06 -5.82
N THR A 46 -9.50 40.79 -6.86
CA THR A 46 -9.01 40.19 -8.10
C THR A 46 -8.45 41.17 -9.11
N SER A 47 -8.74 42.44 -8.99
CA SER A 47 -8.32 43.51 -9.93
C SER A 47 -6.83 43.88 -9.86
N GLY A 48 -6.06 43.42 -8.85
CA GLY A 48 -4.71 43.87 -8.61
C GLY A 48 -4.64 45.26 -7.94
N GLU A 49 -5.77 45.90 -7.68
CA GLU A 49 -5.94 47.18 -7.02
C GLU A 49 -6.69 47.02 -5.69
N LYS A 50 -6.81 48.11 -4.93
CA LYS A 50 -7.57 48.13 -3.67
C LYS A 50 -9.08 48.08 -3.87
N GLU A 51 -9.53 48.36 -5.06
CA GLU A 51 -10.93 48.35 -5.50
C GLU A 51 -11.14 47.23 -6.52
N GLY A 52 -12.38 46.74 -6.66
CA GLY A 52 -12.78 45.72 -7.61
C GLY A 52 -13.40 44.52 -6.92
N ARG A 53 -13.56 43.48 -7.71
CA ARG A 53 -14.25 42.25 -7.28
C ARG A 53 -13.48 41.51 -6.21
N ILE A 54 -14.21 41.03 -5.20
CA ILE A 54 -13.66 40.23 -4.10
C ILE A 54 -13.94 38.75 -4.37
N ARG A 55 -12.89 37.95 -4.32
CA ARG A 55 -12.98 36.50 -4.23
C ARG A 55 -12.85 36.11 -2.77
N TRP A 56 -13.89 35.52 -2.23
CA TRP A 56 -13.92 35.02 -0.86
C TRP A 56 -13.15 33.70 -0.74
N ASP A 57 -12.49 33.49 0.39
CA ASP A 57 -11.83 32.22 0.71
C ASP A 57 -12.89 31.17 1.14
N ASP A 58 -12.66 29.89 0.83
CA ASP A 58 -13.64 28.79 1.03
C ASP A 58 -14.12 28.69 2.48
N HIS A 59 -13.25 28.89 3.46
CA HIS A 59 -13.65 28.86 4.87
C HIS A 59 -14.63 29.99 5.23
N PHE A 60 -14.54 31.15 4.59
CA PHE A 60 -15.48 32.25 4.82
C PHE A 60 -16.82 32.03 4.13
N LEU A 61 -16.78 31.38 2.95
CA LEU A 61 -18.00 30.95 2.26
C LEU A 61 -18.71 29.80 2.99
N ALA A 62 -17.98 28.98 3.74
CA ALA A 62 -18.58 27.96 4.61
C ALA A 62 -19.27 28.57 5.84
N GLU A 63 -18.67 29.65 6.40
CA GLU A 63 -19.28 30.41 7.51
C GLU A 63 -20.44 31.30 7.05
N ARG A 64 -20.47 31.67 5.77
CA ARG A 64 -21.42 32.63 5.16
C ARG A 64 -21.90 32.14 3.78
N PRO A 65 -22.70 31.07 3.74
CA PRO A 65 -23.13 30.46 2.47
C PRO A 65 -23.95 31.41 1.57
N GLU A 66 -24.64 32.38 2.17
CA GLU A 66 -25.41 33.39 1.42
C GLU A 66 -24.56 34.27 0.50
N LEU A 67 -23.27 34.40 0.74
CA LEU A 67 -22.36 35.16 -0.13
C LEU A 67 -22.11 34.47 -1.48
N ARG A 68 -22.44 33.18 -1.60
CA ARG A 68 -22.27 32.43 -2.85
C ARG A 68 -23.23 32.90 -3.96
N ASP A 69 -24.36 33.46 -3.58
CA ASP A 69 -25.37 33.91 -4.50
C ASP A 69 -25.12 35.34 -5.02
N PHE A 70 -24.03 35.99 -4.59
CA PHE A 70 -23.72 37.37 -4.93
C PHE A 70 -22.31 37.57 -5.44
N ILE A 71 -22.16 38.44 -6.43
CA ILE A 71 -20.86 39.04 -6.78
C ILE A 71 -20.66 40.23 -5.84
N CYS A 72 -19.56 40.25 -5.11
CA CYS A 72 -19.19 41.39 -4.26
C CYS A 72 -18.06 42.19 -4.91
N GLU A 73 -18.30 43.46 -5.12
CA GLU A 73 -17.30 44.43 -5.61
C GLU A 73 -17.09 45.54 -4.58
N ARG A 74 -15.81 45.89 -4.35
CA ARG A 74 -15.50 47.07 -3.59
C ARG A 74 -15.39 48.30 -4.51
N LYS A 75 -16.18 49.35 -4.19
CA LYS A 75 -16.14 50.66 -4.85
C LYS A 75 -15.92 51.73 -3.77
N GLY A 76 -14.73 52.33 -3.74
CA GLY A 76 -14.36 53.26 -2.70
C GLY A 76 -14.32 52.65 -1.29
N LYS A 77 -15.24 53.06 -0.43
CA LYS A 77 -15.41 52.49 0.94
C LYS A 77 -16.50 51.45 1.02
N ASP A 78 -17.34 51.30 0.00
CA ASP A 78 -18.55 50.49 0.00
C ASP A 78 -18.32 49.12 -0.65
N TYR A 79 -19.16 48.18 -0.27
CA TYR A 79 -19.24 46.85 -0.88
C TYR A 79 -20.56 46.70 -1.59
N VAL A 80 -20.52 46.59 -2.92
CA VAL A 80 -21.68 46.41 -3.78
C VAL A 80 -21.91 44.95 -4.04
N PHE A 81 -23.13 44.47 -3.80
CA PHE A 81 -23.55 43.13 -4.06
C PHE A 81 -24.47 43.10 -5.27
N THR A 82 -24.10 42.32 -6.27
CA THR A 82 -24.93 42.03 -7.43
C THR A 82 -25.37 40.58 -7.38
N PRO A 83 -26.68 40.25 -7.35
CA PRO A 83 -27.16 38.88 -7.42
C PRO A 83 -26.60 38.17 -8.65
N MET A 84 -26.17 36.94 -8.51
CA MET A 84 -25.62 36.19 -9.64
C MET A 84 -26.64 35.95 -10.77
N ASN A 85 -27.93 35.96 -10.43
CA ASN A 85 -29.02 35.68 -11.41
C ASN A 85 -29.47 36.90 -12.19
N GLU A 86 -29.05 38.13 -11.84
CA GLU A 86 -29.48 39.37 -12.54
C GLU A 86 -28.43 39.93 -13.51
N GLY A 87 -27.19 39.53 -13.39
CA GLY A 87 -26.12 39.92 -14.30
C GLY A 87 -25.67 38.76 -15.17
N GLY A 88 -25.96 38.78 -16.45
CA GLY A 88 -25.35 37.86 -17.40
C GLY A 88 -23.82 37.86 -17.27
N PHE A 89 -23.16 36.71 -17.55
CA PHE A 89 -21.71 36.63 -17.50
C PHE A 89 -21.06 37.55 -18.51
N THR A 90 -20.09 38.32 -18.06
CA THR A 90 -19.18 39.00 -18.99
C THR A 90 -18.29 37.97 -19.68
N LEU A 91 -17.85 38.27 -20.90
CA LEU A 91 -16.90 37.41 -21.64
C LEU A 91 -15.64 37.13 -20.78
N SER A 92 -15.14 38.12 -20.05
CA SER A 92 -14.01 37.97 -19.12
C SER A 92 -14.30 36.94 -18.02
N GLN A 93 -15.49 36.95 -17.43
CA GLN A 93 -15.88 35.97 -16.40
C GLN A 93 -16.05 34.56 -16.96
N ALA A 94 -16.57 34.46 -18.19
CA ALA A 94 -16.68 33.17 -18.88
C ALA A 94 -15.28 32.58 -19.22
N MET A 95 -14.31 33.42 -19.54
CA MET A 95 -12.93 33.00 -19.81
C MET A 95 -12.18 32.60 -18.54
N GLU A 96 -12.61 33.02 -17.35
CA GLU A 96 -12.04 32.59 -16.06
C GLU A 96 -12.59 31.25 -15.56
N VAL A 97 -13.61 30.70 -16.21
CA VAL A 97 -14.19 29.41 -15.85
C VAL A 97 -13.17 28.31 -16.12
N LYS A 98 -12.75 27.64 -15.07
CA LYS A 98 -11.83 26.51 -15.17
C LYS A 98 -12.55 25.23 -14.75
N GLN A 99 -12.53 24.24 -15.62
CA GLN A 99 -12.99 22.90 -15.31
C GLN A 99 -11.82 21.99 -15.00
N LEU A 100 -11.92 21.22 -13.92
CA LEU A 100 -10.91 20.29 -13.47
C LEU A 100 -11.51 18.91 -13.27
N HIS A 101 -10.80 17.88 -13.62
CA HIS A 101 -11.09 16.52 -13.19
C HIS A 101 -11.03 16.44 -11.66
N ALA A 102 -12.11 16.01 -11.01
CA ALA A 102 -12.20 16.13 -9.56
C ALA A 102 -12.83 14.92 -8.85
N GLY A 103 -13.64 14.11 -9.54
CA GLY A 103 -14.36 13.04 -8.86
C GLY A 103 -13.46 11.96 -8.28
N ALA A 104 -12.43 11.53 -9.02
CA ALA A 104 -11.47 10.56 -8.51
C ALA A 104 -10.67 11.13 -7.33
N THR A 105 -10.17 12.36 -7.44
CA THR A 105 -9.41 12.99 -6.34
C THR A 105 -10.27 13.26 -5.12
N TRP A 106 -11.55 13.61 -5.30
CA TRP A 106 -12.48 13.72 -4.19
C TRP A 106 -12.67 12.38 -3.47
N ALA A 107 -12.84 11.27 -4.22
CA ALA A 107 -12.95 9.95 -3.63
C ALA A 107 -11.68 9.57 -2.86
N LEU A 108 -10.50 9.83 -3.42
CA LEU A 108 -9.21 9.58 -2.74
C LEU A 108 -9.07 10.44 -1.48
N ASP A 109 -9.49 11.73 -1.50
CA ASP A 109 -9.51 12.59 -0.31
C ASP A 109 -10.36 11.98 0.81
N GLN A 110 -11.58 11.50 0.47
CA GLN A 110 -12.46 10.86 1.45
C GLN A 110 -11.87 9.57 2.01
N LEU A 111 -11.23 8.74 1.17
CA LEU A 111 -10.56 7.51 1.60
C LEU A 111 -9.40 7.81 2.56
N VAL A 112 -8.60 8.82 2.27
CA VAL A 112 -7.49 9.26 3.14
C VAL A 112 -8.02 9.76 4.48
N VAL A 113 -9.11 10.54 4.49
CA VAL A 113 -9.73 11.05 5.74
C VAL A 113 -10.34 9.93 6.57
N GLN A 114 -10.98 8.93 5.94
CA GLN A 114 -11.62 7.80 6.63
C GLN A 114 -10.64 6.70 7.05
N SER A 115 -9.38 6.79 6.64
CA SER A 115 -8.33 5.83 6.98
C SER A 115 -7.29 6.45 7.91
N PRO A 116 -6.46 5.65 8.59
CA PRO A 116 -5.38 6.17 9.43
C PRO A 116 -4.32 6.96 8.65
N ILE A 117 -4.29 6.86 7.30
CA ILE A 117 -3.29 7.52 6.44
C ILE A 117 -3.29 9.04 6.63
N GLY A 118 -4.49 9.66 6.74
CA GLY A 118 -4.61 11.10 6.84
C GLY A 118 -3.93 11.68 8.08
N GLU A 119 -4.21 11.11 9.24
CA GLU A 119 -3.60 11.53 10.51
C GLU A 119 -2.11 11.16 10.58
N ALA A 120 -1.73 9.99 10.07
CA ALA A 120 -0.31 9.59 9.99
C ALA A 120 0.51 10.57 9.12
N LEU A 121 -0.05 11.04 8.00
CA LEU A 121 0.60 12.05 7.17
C LEU A 121 0.76 13.39 7.88
N LYS A 122 -0.27 13.85 8.60
CA LYS A 122 -0.20 15.10 9.38
C LYS A 122 0.82 15.01 10.51
N THR A 123 0.92 13.85 11.16
CA THR A 123 1.92 13.59 12.19
C THR A 123 3.34 13.62 11.64
N ALA A 124 3.57 13.01 10.47
CA ALA A 124 4.87 13.00 9.81
C ALA A 124 5.24 14.35 9.19
N PHE A 125 4.25 15.09 8.67
CA PHE A 125 4.41 16.39 8.00
C PHE A 125 3.49 17.44 8.62
N PRO A 126 3.87 18.06 9.76
CA PRO A 126 3.00 18.99 10.51
C PRO A 126 2.63 20.25 9.71
N GLN A 127 3.46 20.64 8.74
CA GLN A 127 3.14 21.79 7.90
C GLN A 127 2.14 21.37 6.79
N ARG A 128 0.95 21.98 6.80
CA ARG A 128 -0.13 21.68 5.85
C ARG A 128 0.33 21.67 4.39
N ARG A 129 1.20 22.60 4.00
CA ARG A 129 1.72 22.68 2.62
C ARG A 129 2.52 21.43 2.22
N ASP A 130 3.25 20.80 3.15
CA ASP A 130 4.17 19.72 2.83
C ASP A 130 3.41 18.41 2.65
N TYR A 131 2.48 18.06 3.58
CA TYR A 131 1.69 16.87 3.39
C TYR A 131 0.75 16.95 2.18
N LEU A 132 0.20 18.14 1.86
CA LEU A 132 -0.64 18.32 0.68
C LEU A 132 0.14 18.11 -0.62
N LYS A 133 1.41 18.55 -0.68
CA LYS A 133 2.28 18.28 -1.84
C LYS A 133 2.60 16.79 -1.98
N VAL A 134 2.99 16.14 -0.89
CA VAL A 134 3.26 14.70 -0.86
C VAL A 134 2.03 13.91 -1.31
N LEU A 135 0.86 14.25 -0.79
CA LEU A 135 -0.40 13.62 -1.15
C LEU A 135 -0.77 13.85 -2.63
N SER A 136 -0.54 15.05 -3.16
CA SER A 136 -0.79 15.36 -4.57
C SER A 136 0.11 14.55 -5.51
N ILE A 137 1.36 14.31 -5.13
CA ILE A 137 2.27 13.47 -5.92
C ILE A 137 1.82 12.00 -5.86
N ALA A 138 1.35 11.52 -4.70
CA ALA A 138 0.78 10.17 -4.59
C ALA A 138 -0.48 10.00 -5.46
N TYR A 139 -1.38 11.00 -5.49
CA TYR A 139 -2.56 10.98 -6.36
C TYR A 139 -2.19 11.00 -7.85
N PHE A 140 -1.17 11.76 -8.23
CA PHE A 140 -0.64 11.72 -9.59
C PHE A 140 -0.22 10.30 -9.98
N ILE A 141 0.55 9.60 -9.12
CA ILE A 141 1.00 8.24 -9.39
C ILE A 141 -0.20 7.30 -9.55
N ILE A 142 -1.23 7.42 -8.69
CA ILE A 142 -2.43 6.58 -8.74
C ILE A 142 -3.22 6.83 -10.03
N LEU A 143 -3.52 8.08 -10.35
CA LEU A 143 -4.42 8.43 -11.43
C LEU A 143 -3.74 8.43 -12.81
N ASN A 144 -2.44 8.67 -12.87
CA ASN A 144 -1.68 8.61 -14.12
C ASN A 144 -1.06 7.23 -14.38
N GLN A 145 -1.12 6.31 -13.40
CA GLN A 145 -0.58 4.95 -13.49
C GLN A 145 0.90 4.93 -13.94
N ASP A 146 1.65 5.96 -13.59
CA ASP A 146 3.05 6.17 -13.95
C ASP A 146 3.77 6.99 -12.86
N ASN A 147 5.03 6.69 -12.64
CA ASN A 147 5.87 7.41 -11.69
C ASN A 147 6.80 8.46 -12.36
N ASN A 148 6.56 8.78 -13.63
CA ASN A 148 7.33 9.77 -14.37
C ASN A 148 6.88 11.20 -14.03
N ILE A 149 7.60 11.82 -13.09
CA ILE A 149 7.27 13.17 -12.58
C ILE A 149 7.31 14.28 -13.65
N SER A 150 7.90 14.06 -14.84
CA SER A 150 7.87 15.04 -15.93
C SER A 150 6.47 15.32 -16.44
N LYS A 151 5.54 14.37 -16.26
CA LYS A 151 4.13 14.50 -16.66
C LYS A 151 3.27 15.25 -15.63
N TYR A 152 3.80 15.47 -14.42
CA TYR A 152 3.04 16.07 -13.31
C TYR A 152 2.48 17.47 -13.63
N PRO A 153 3.22 18.42 -14.22
CA PRO A 153 2.70 19.77 -14.47
C PRO A 153 1.41 19.76 -15.32
N THR A 154 1.44 19.07 -16.45
CA THR A 154 0.28 18.95 -17.35
C THR A 154 -0.91 18.27 -16.67
N PHE A 155 -0.65 17.21 -15.89
CA PHE A 155 -1.68 16.54 -15.12
C PHE A 155 -2.30 17.47 -14.06
N ALA A 156 -1.47 18.23 -13.33
CA ALA A 156 -1.93 19.14 -12.28
C ALA A 156 -2.72 20.35 -12.83
N GLU A 157 -2.49 20.75 -14.08
CA GLU A 157 -3.27 21.81 -14.73
C GLU A 157 -4.71 21.39 -14.99
N ALA A 158 -4.93 20.09 -15.28
CA ALA A 158 -6.25 19.55 -15.63
C ALA A 158 -6.98 18.91 -14.44
N THR A 159 -6.30 18.65 -13.32
CA THR A 159 -6.83 17.85 -12.22
C THR A 159 -6.88 18.66 -10.92
N ARG A 160 -7.97 18.55 -10.18
CA ARG A 160 -8.04 19.07 -8.81
C ARG A 160 -7.17 18.21 -7.90
N LEU A 161 -6.14 18.79 -7.34
CA LEU A 161 -5.22 18.13 -6.43
C LEU A 161 -5.29 18.76 -5.03
N PRO A 162 -4.93 18.03 -3.96
CA PRO A 162 -4.82 18.58 -2.60
C PRO A 162 -3.94 19.83 -2.54
N TRP A 163 -2.83 19.85 -3.26
CA TRP A 163 -2.02 21.03 -3.50
C TRP A 163 -2.44 21.68 -4.82
N GLY A 164 -3.14 22.81 -4.75
CA GLY A 164 -3.84 23.41 -5.90
C GLY A 164 -2.95 24.14 -6.92
N ALA A 165 -1.62 24.10 -6.80
CA ALA A 165 -0.70 24.70 -7.75
C ALA A 165 0.18 23.62 -8.42
N PRO A 166 0.48 23.73 -9.73
CA PRO A 166 1.42 22.85 -10.40
C PRO A 166 2.79 22.88 -9.74
N LEU A 167 3.42 21.71 -9.61
CA LEU A 167 4.80 21.56 -9.13
C LEU A 167 5.70 21.23 -10.32
N HIS A 168 6.78 21.98 -10.47
CA HIS A 168 7.79 21.66 -11.47
C HIS A 168 8.55 20.38 -11.07
N PRO A 169 9.00 19.52 -12.02
CA PRO A 169 9.73 18.27 -11.71
C PRO A 169 10.93 18.46 -10.79
N SER A 170 11.69 19.55 -10.93
CA SER A 170 12.79 19.89 -10.02
C SER A 170 12.34 20.17 -8.59
N SER A 171 11.17 20.76 -8.41
CA SER A 171 10.56 20.98 -7.08
C SER A 171 10.11 19.67 -6.47
N ILE A 172 9.56 18.75 -7.26
CA ILE A 172 9.20 17.39 -6.81
C ILE A 172 10.47 16.64 -6.39
N GLY A 173 11.54 16.71 -7.18
CA GLY A 173 12.83 16.13 -6.81
C GLY A 173 13.40 16.68 -5.50
N ARG A 174 13.19 17.98 -5.22
CA ARG A 174 13.55 18.60 -3.93
C ARG A 174 12.67 18.06 -2.80
N ILE A 175 11.37 17.96 -2.99
CA ILE A 175 10.46 17.37 -2.00
C ILE A 175 10.92 15.95 -1.63
N PHE A 176 11.29 15.12 -2.60
CA PHE A 176 11.81 13.77 -2.31
C PHE A 176 13.06 13.81 -1.42
N ARG A 177 14.01 14.73 -1.67
CA ARG A 177 15.23 14.88 -0.86
C ARG A 177 14.96 15.43 0.56
N GLU A 178 13.90 16.19 0.72
CA GLU A 178 13.49 16.78 2.00
C GLU A 178 12.76 15.78 2.91
N ILE A 179 12.20 14.69 2.36
CA ILE A 179 11.58 13.61 3.15
C ILE A 179 12.67 12.82 3.88
N LYS A 180 12.72 12.94 5.21
CA LYS A 180 13.73 12.31 6.06
C LYS A 180 13.21 11.02 6.70
N LYS A 181 14.14 10.11 7.00
CA LYS A 181 13.84 8.82 7.63
C LYS A 181 13.00 8.96 8.90
N GLN A 182 13.28 9.97 9.73
CA GLN A 182 12.50 10.22 10.95
C GLN A 182 11.02 10.55 10.67
N GLN A 183 10.73 11.25 9.57
CA GLN A 183 9.34 11.52 9.16
C GLN A 183 8.64 10.23 8.71
N ILE A 184 9.36 9.38 7.98
CA ILE A 184 8.85 8.07 7.55
C ILE A 184 8.56 7.18 8.76
N GLU A 185 9.46 7.14 9.74
CA GLU A 185 9.27 6.39 10.99
C GLU A 185 8.06 6.90 11.79
N LYS A 186 7.90 8.23 11.92
CA LYS A 186 6.71 8.83 12.54
C LYS A 186 5.42 8.45 11.80
N TYR A 187 5.47 8.45 10.46
CA TYR A 187 4.34 8.02 9.66
C TYR A 187 3.94 6.57 9.96
N PHE A 188 4.92 5.65 10.01
CA PHE A 188 4.63 4.24 10.30
C PHE A 188 4.04 4.04 11.69
N SER A 189 4.61 4.66 12.73
CA SER A 189 4.07 4.56 14.09
C SER A 189 2.62 5.07 14.15
N ALA A 190 2.36 6.27 13.64
CA ALA A 190 1.02 6.85 13.65
C ALA A 190 0.01 6.06 12.80
N LEU A 191 0.44 5.48 11.66
CA LEU A 191 -0.40 4.65 10.81
C LEU A 191 -0.86 3.39 11.55
N GLN A 192 0.03 2.75 12.27
CA GLN A 192 -0.25 1.52 13.03
C GLN A 192 -1.11 1.80 14.25
N GLU A 193 -0.80 2.85 15.00
CA GLU A 193 -1.62 3.29 16.13
C GLU A 193 -3.07 3.55 15.69
N GLY A 194 -3.25 4.31 14.61
CA GLY A 194 -4.58 4.60 14.08
C GLY A 194 -5.31 3.35 13.54
N LEU A 195 -4.58 2.37 13.00
CA LEU A 195 -5.19 1.10 12.55
C LEU A 195 -5.66 0.25 13.75
N ILE A 196 -4.87 0.19 14.82
CA ILE A 196 -5.23 -0.51 16.05
C ILE A 196 -6.45 0.17 16.71
N GLU A 197 -6.46 1.50 16.74
CA GLU A 197 -7.60 2.26 17.29
C GLU A 197 -8.89 1.99 16.50
N GLN A 198 -8.84 2.02 15.17
CA GLN A 198 -9.99 1.66 14.33
C GLN A 198 -10.50 0.23 14.58
N LYS A 199 -9.62 -0.74 14.83
CA LYS A 199 -10.02 -2.11 15.16
C LYS A 199 -10.73 -2.16 16.52
N ARG A 200 -10.23 -1.45 17.53
CA ARG A 200 -10.85 -1.35 18.85
C ARG A 200 -12.25 -0.72 18.80
N GLU A 201 -12.41 0.33 18.00
CA GLU A 201 -13.71 0.99 17.82
C GLU A 201 -14.80 0.07 17.27
N VAL A 202 -14.44 -0.89 16.41
CA VAL A 202 -15.38 -1.89 15.87
C VAL A 202 -15.45 -3.17 16.70
N GLY A 203 -14.74 -3.23 17.84
CA GLY A 203 -14.74 -4.40 18.73
C GLY A 203 -13.99 -5.61 18.17
N ASP A 204 -13.10 -5.41 17.19
CA ASP A 204 -12.20 -6.46 16.68
C ASP A 204 -10.98 -6.61 17.61
N ASP A 205 -10.32 -7.78 17.54
CA ASP A 205 -9.03 -8.00 18.21
C ASP A 205 -8.03 -6.92 17.76
N ASP A 206 -7.37 -6.28 18.71
CA ASP A 206 -6.34 -5.27 18.45
C ASP A 206 -5.04 -5.87 17.84
N LYS A 207 -5.01 -7.20 17.68
CA LYS A 207 -3.90 -7.92 17.07
C LYS A 207 -3.87 -7.74 15.56
N LEU A 208 -2.71 -7.39 15.03
CA LEU A 208 -2.49 -7.25 13.60
C LEU A 208 -1.87 -8.52 13.01
N THR A 209 -2.53 -9.10 12.03
CA THR A 209 -1.94 -10.19 11.21
C THR A 209 -1.25 -9.56 10.00
N LEU A 210 0.08 -9.67 9.95
CA LEU A 210 0.91 -8.98 8.99
C LEU A 210 1.51 -9.96 7.98
N ALA A 211 1.05 -9.89 6.74
CA ALA A 211 1.68 -10.59 5.63
C ALA A 211 3.02 -9.92 5.28
N LEU A 212 4.09 -10.72 5.29
CA LEU A 212 5.45 -10.29 4.99
C LEU A 212 5.92 -10.92 3.69
N ASP A 213 6.42 -10.09 2.77
CA ASP A 213 7.14 -10.54 1.59
C ASP A 213 8.06 -9.42 1.08
N SER A 214 8.92 -9.73 0.11
CA SER A 214 9.84 -8.81 -0.54
C SER A 214 9.69 -8.84 -2.05
N THR A 215 10.11 -7.75 -2.70
CA THR A 215 10.22 -7.68 -4.15
C THR A 215 11.47 -6.91 -4.54
N SER A 216 11.93 -7.07 -5.78
CA SER A 216 13.00 -6.26 -6.37
C SER A 216 12.41 -5.07 -7.12
N ILE A 217 13.08 -3.92 -7.06
CA ILE A 217 12.77 -2.75 -7.88
C ILE A 217 14.03 -2.38 -8.65
N SER A 218 13.97 -2.50 -9.97
CA SER A 218 15.11 -2.26 -10.85
C SER A 218 15.46 -0.78 -10.98
N SER A 219 16.74 -0.47 -11.19
CA SER A 219 17.22 0.89 -11.38
C SER A 219 18.29 0.94 -12.47
N TYR A 220 18.25 2.01 -13.28
CA TYR A 220 19.32 2.32 -14.25
C TYR A 220 20.45 3.17 -13.64
N ALA A 221 20.36 3.53 -12.37
CA ALA A 221 21.31 4.43 -11.72
C ALA A 221 22.57 3.66 -11.28
N ASN A 222 23.70 3.95 -11.92
CA ASN A 222 24.98 3.28 -11.64
C ASN A 222 25.73 3.84 -10.40
N LYS A 223 25.18 4.90 -9.75
CA LYS A 223 25.85 5.60 -8.66
C LYS A 223 25.14 5.48 -7.30
N LEU A 224 24.11 4.65 -7.21
CA LEU A 224 23.39 4.41 -5.97
C LEU A 224 24.06 3.24 -5.23
N PRO A 225 24.62 3.43 -4.02
CA PRO A 225 25.37 2.39 -3.32
C PRO A 225 24.52 1.17 -2.95
N ASN A 226 23.20 1.33 -2.82
CA ASN A 226 22.27 0.25 -2.44
C ASN A 226 21.67 -0.47 -3.67
N VAL A 227 21.98 0.01 -4.89
CA VAL A 227 21.52 -0.60 -6.13
C VAL A 227 22.59 -1.58 -6.59
N GLU A 228 22.35 -2.86 -6.35
CA GLU A 228 23.29 -3.93 -6.62
C GLU A 228 22.65 -5.04 -7.45
N ARG A 229 23.49 -5.84 -8.11
CA ARG A 229 23.03 -7.03 -8.82
C ARG A 229 22.78 -8.16 -7.83
N GLY A 230 21.62 -8.77 -7.90
CA GLY A 230 21.19 -9.88 -7.06
C GLY A 230 20.17 -10.73 -7.81
N ARG A 231 19.46 -11.60 -7.07
CA ARG A 231 18.34 -12.35 -7.64
C ARG A 231 17.20 -11.39 -7.97
N ASN A 232 17.14 -10.97 -9.22
CA ASN A 232 16.09 -10.08 -9.72
C ASN A 232 14.79 -10.86 -9.96
N LYS A 233 13.73 -10.50 -9.25
CA LYS A 233 12.40 -11.15 -9.36
C LYS A 233 11.67 -10.75 -10.66
N ASP A 234 12.14 -9.71 -11.37
CA ASP A 234 11.58 -9.26 -12.65
C ASP A 234 12.36 -9.80 -13.87
N GLU A 235 13.45 -10.55 -13.64
CA GLU A 235 14.28 -11.20 -14.67
C GLU A 235 14.82 -10.25 -15.76
N ASP A 236 14.90 -8.94 -15.46
CA ASP A 236 15.37 -7.91 -16.42
C ASP A 236 16.89 -7.67 -16.40
N ASN A 237 17.64 -8.46 -15.61
CA ASN A 237 19.10 -8.39 -15.45
C ASN A 237 19.65 -7.01 -15.04
N LEU A 238 18.81 -6.12 -14.54
CA LEU A 238 19.23 -4.81 -14.05
C LEU A 238 19.67 -4.85 -12.59
N PRO A 239 20.54 -3.93 -12.15
CA PRO A 239 20.76 -3.67 -10.75
C PRO A 239 19.46 -3.25 -10.06
N GLN A 240 19.30 -3.61 -8.79
CA GLN A 240 18.04 -3.46 -8.07
C GLN A 240 18.25 -3.07 -6.62
N ILE A 241 17.19 -2.62 -5.98
CA ILE A 241 17.01 -2.63 -4.54
C ILE A 241 15.98 -3.70 -4.18
N ASN A 242 16.12 -4.31 -3.02
CA ASN A 242 15.09 -5.18 -2.46
C ASN A 242 14.15 -4.35 -1.57
N LEU A 243 12.85 -4.46 -1.82
CA LEU A 243 11.79 -3.79 -1.06
C LEU A 243 10.97 -4.84 -0.31
N LEU A 244 11.05 -4.84 1.00
CA LEU A 244 10.21 -5.65 1.88
C LEU A 244 9.01 -4.81 2.32
N MET A 245 7.82 -5.42 2.37
CA MET A 245 6.61 -4.80 2.91
C MET A 245 5.93 -5.67 3.96
N LEU A 246 5.29 -5.01 4.92
CA LEU A 246 4.31 -5.56 5.82
C LEU A 246 2.94 -5.03 5.44
N VAL A 247 2.01 -5.93 5.20
CA VAL A 247 0.63 -5.61 4.81
C VAL A 247 -0.31 -6.25 5.83
N GLU A 248 -1.21 -5.47 6.41
CA GLU A 248 -2.23 -6.03 7.30
C GLU A 248 -3.22 -6.86 6.47
N SER A 249 -3.40 -8.13 6.85
CA SER A 249 -4.06 -9.14 6.01
C SER A 249 -5.54 -8.85 5.79
N LYS A 250 -6.27 -8.41 6.82
CA LYS A 250 -7.73 -8.16 6.74
C LYS A 250 -8.08 -6.89 5.97
N SER A 251 -7.41 -5.78 6.26
CA SER A 251 -7.66 -4.50 5.61
C SER A 251 -6.97 -4.38 4.24
N GLY A 252 -5.93 -5.17 4.01
CA GLY A 252 -5.06 -5.04 2.84
C GLY A 252 -4.20 -3.78 2.85
N LEU A 253 -4.08 -3.11 4.00
CA LEU A 253 -3.33 -1.87 4.11
C LEU A 253 -1.84 -2.15 4.33
N PRO A 254 -0.93 -1.70 3.43
CA PRO A 254 0.50 -1.67 3.69
C PRO A 254 0.80 -0.74 4.86
N ILE A 255 1.45 -1.25 5.89
CA ILE A 255 1.72 -0.49 7.13
C ILE A 255 3.19 -0.17 7.34
N PHE A 256 4.07 -0.87 6.65
CA PHE A 256 5.51 -0.69 6.78
C PHE A 256 6.23 -1.16 5.53
N TYR A 257 7.35 -0.52 5.21
CA TYR A 257 8.31 -1.03 4.24
C TYR A 257 9.75 -0.80 4.69
N ARG A 258 10.65 -1.59 4.13
CA ARG A 258 12.09 -1.39 4.24
C ARG A 258 12.80 -1.71 2.94
N THR A 259 13.80 -0.90 2.59
CA THR A 259 14.68 -1.14 1.46
C THR A 259 15.97 -1.79 1.93
N TYR A 260 16.49 -2.72 1.13
CA TYR A 260 17.76 -3.41 1.31
C TYR A 260 18.57 -3.36 0.02
N ASP A 261 19.87 -3.56 0.14
CA ASP A 261 20.75 -3.71 -1.00
C ASP A 261 20.31 -4.90 -1.85
N GLY A 262 20.45 -4.78 -3.17
CA GLY A 262 19.91 -5.76 -4.11
C GLY A 262 20.46 -7.18 -3.98
N ASN A 263 21.62 -7.35 -3.35
CA ASN A 263 22.30 -8.62 -3.12
C ASN A 263 21.90 -9.31 -1.78
N VAL A 264 21.16 -8.63 -0.89
CA VAL A 264 20.80 -9.17 0.43
C VAL A 264 19.71 -10.24 0.30
N PRO A 265 19.96 -11.49 0.79
CA PRO A 265 18.96 -12.56 0.77
C PRO A 265 17.76 -12.27 1.68
N ASP A 266 16.55 -12.66 1.24
CA ASP A 266 15.28 -12.44 1.95
C ASP A 266 15.31 -12.97 3.41
N VAL A 267 15.90 -14.12 3.67
CA VAL A 267 15.97 -14.74 5.02
C VAL A 267 16.62 -13.83 6.06
N GLN A 268 17.60 -13.01 5.67
CA GLN A 268 18.31 -12.10 6.60
C GLN A 268 17.50 -10.84 6.90
N THR A 269 16.53 -10.49 6.05
CA THR A 269 15.73 -9.26 6.18
C THR A 269 14.74 -9.33 7.33
N VAL A 270 14.17 -10.51 7.61
CA VAL A 270 13.17 -10.72 8.67
C VAL A 270 13.66 -10.28 10.05
N ARG A 271 14.90 -10.63 10.42
CA ARG A 271 15.49 -10.25 11.72
C ARG A 271 15.53 -8.74 11.92
N ARG A 272 15.88 -8.01 10.85
CA ARG A 272 15.93 -6.55 10.90
C ARG A 272 14.54 -5.96 11.02
N VAL A 273 13.54 -6.55 10.36
CA VAL A 273 12.14 -6.13 10.48
C VAL A 273 11.60 -6.38 11.89
N ILE A 274 11.86 -7.56 12.47
CA ILE A 274 11.48 -7.87 13.84
C ILE A 274 12.09 -6.86 14.81
N ALA A 275 13.39 -6.55 14.67
CA ALA A 275 14.06 -5.57 15.50
C ALA A 275 13.54 -4.14 15.31
N ASP A 276 13.15 -3.77 14.09
CA ASP A 276 12.55 -2.46 13.81
C ASP A 276 11.13 -2.37 14.35
N ASN A 277 10.32 -3.42 14.25
CA ASN A 277 8.99 -3.48 14.84
C ASN A 277 9.04 -3.25 16.35
N SER A 278 9.99 -3.89 17.04
CA SER A 278 10.21 -3.66 18.46
C SER A 278 10.57 -2.20 18.79
N ARG A 279 11.34 -1.52 17.92
CA ARG A 279 11.67 -0.10 18.08
C ARG A 279 10.52 0.85 17.81
N LEU A 280 9.65 0.49 16.87
CA LEU A 280 8.45 1.26 16.52
C LEU A 280 7.31 1.06 17.52
N GLY A 281 7.51 0.21 18.54
CA GLY A 281 6.49 -0.08 19.55
C GLY A 281 5.35 -0.96 19.04
N ILE A 282 5.54 -1.65 17.91
CA ILE A 282 4.53 -2.55 17.36
C ILE A 282 4.44 -3.79 18.26
N GLN A 283 3.42 -3.79 19.10
CA GLN A 283 3.03 -4.93 19.93
C GLN A 283 1.79 -5.60 19.34
N ASN A 284 1.50 -6.82 19.74
CA ASN A 284 0.32 -7.57 19.29
C ASN A 284 0.27 -7.81 17.77
N VAL A 285 1.36 -8.33 17.19
CA VAL A 285 1.40 -8.71 15.78
C VAL A 285 1.66 -10.19 15.59
N VAL A 286 1.08 -10.77 14.54
CA VAL A 286 1.41 -12.10 14.02
C VAL A 286 2.02 -11.91 12.63
N LEU A 287 3.28 -12.25 12.46
CA LEU A 287 3.95 -12.24 11.17
C LEU A 287 3.64 -13.50 10.37
N VAL A 288 3.06 -13.35 9.20
CA VAL A 288 2.80 -14.45 8.26
C VAL A 288 3.77 -14.35 7.09
N SER A 289 4.57 -15.39 6.89
CA SER A 289 5.58 -15.38 5.82
C SER A 289 5.67 -16.67 5.04
N ASP A 290 6.22 -16.59 3.80
CA ASP A 290 6.43 -17.73 2.92
C ASP A 290 7.72 -18.50 3.24
N ARG A 291 7.90 -19.63 2.55
CA ARG A 291 9.06 -20.54 2.66
C ARG A 291 10.41 -19.85 2.47
N GLY A 292 10.46 -18.73 1.76
CA GLY A 292 11.67 -17.90 1.62
C GLY A 292 12.23 -17.39 2.94
N TYR A 293 11.38 -17.27 3.94
CA TYR A 293 11.69 -16.73 5.27
C TYR A 293 11.74 -17.81 6.36
N SER A 294 11.59 -19.08 5.99
CA SER A 294 11.60 -20.20 6.93
C SER A 294 13.00 -20.42 7.52
N GLY A 295 13.04 -20.82 8.78
CA GLY A 295 14.28 -21.23 9.45
C GLY A 295 14.19 -21.17 10.97
N THR A 296 14.86 -22.09 11.65
CA THR A 296 14.93 -22.16 13.12
C THR A 296 15.41 -20.86 13.74
N LYS A 297 16.33 -20.17 13.07
CA LYS A 297 16.83 -18.86 13.52
C LYS A 297 15.75 -17.79 13.53
N ASN A 298 14.84 -17.77 12.55
CA ASN A 298 13.75 -16.80 12.49
C ASN A 298 12.69 -17.10 13.54
N ILE A 299 12.37 -18.38 13.81
CA ILE A 299 11.53 -18.80 14.94
C ILE A 299 12.10 -18.23 16.26
N ASN A 300 13.38 -18.50 16.52
CA ASN A 300 14.04 -18.03 17.73
C ASN A 300 14.06 -16.48 17.84
N ASP A 301 14.24 -15.79 16.72
CA ASP A 301 14.23 -14.32 16.71
C ASP A 301 12.83 -13.75 16.96
N CYS A 302 11.76 -14.39 16.47
CA CYS A 302 10.38 -14.03 16.82
C CYS A 302 10.13 -14.22 18.32
N LEU A 303 10.45 -15.39 18.88
CA LEU A 303 10.27 -15.68 20.31
C LEU A 303 11.07 -14.71 21.20
N ARG A 304 12.34 -14.44 20.90
CA ARG A 304 13.19 -13.48 21.62
C ARG A 304 12.62 -12.07 21.66
N ASN A 305 11.93 -11.66 20.60
CA ASN A 305 11.35 -10.31 20.47
C ASN A 305 9.86 -10.27 20.81
N LYS A 306 9.27 -11.38 21.25
CA LYS A 306 7.84 -11.52 21.57
C LYS A 306 6.92 -11.08 20.43
N VAL A 307 7.28 -11.49 19.22
CA VAL A 307 6.51 -11.25 17.99
C VAL A 307 5.85 -12.57 17.62
N GLY A 308 4.51 -12.59 17.61
CA GLY A 308 3.74 -13.75 17.16
C GLY A 308 4.04 -14.08 15.70
N PHE A 309 3.92 -15.33 15.33
CA PHE A 309 4.27 -15.75 13.97
C PHE A 309 3.43 -16.92 13.44
N LEU A 310 3.34 -16.98 12.11
CA LEU A 310 2.88 -18.11 11.32
C LEU A 310 3.82 -18.26 10.12
N LEU A 311 4.77 -19.19 10.23
CA LEU A 311 5.81 -19.37 9.22
C LEU A 311 5.60 -20.64 8.41
N ASN A 312 5.71 -20.53 7.07
CA ASN A 312 5.69 -21.69 6.20
C ASN A 312 7.08 -22.31 6.11
N MET A 313 7.22 -23.55 6.57
CA MET A 313 8.49 -24.26 6.64
C MET A 313 8.81 -24.99 5.32
N LYS A 314 10.09 -25.12 5.00
CA LYS A 314 10.54 -25.90 3.83
C LYS A 314 10.34 -27.40 4.11
N CYS A 315 9.60 -28.04 3.21
CA CYS A 315 9.45 -29.51 3.20
C CYS A 315 10.56 -30.15 2.33
N GLY A 316 10.96 -31.36 2.68
CA GLY A 316 11.89 -32.15 1.86
C GLY A 316 13.39 -31.80 2.09
N ILE A 317 13.75 -31.10 3.16
CA ILE A 317 15.14 -30.97 3.60
C ILE A 317 15.48 -32.19 4.44
N SER A 318 16.46 -32.97 3.99
CA SER A 318 16.89 -34.20 4.66
C SER A 318 17.28 -33.95 6.12
N GLY A 319 16.78 -34.77 7.06
CA GLY A 319 17.04 -34.66 8.49
C GLY A 319 16.41 -33.43 9.16
N SER A 320 15.45 -32.78 8.52
CA SER A 320 14.71 -31.68 9.15
C SER A 320 13.51 -32.19 9.95
N LEU A 321 13.17 -31.49 11.05
CA LEU A 321 11.97 -31.75 11.83
C LEU A 321 10.70 -31.79 10.95
N THR A 322 10.64 -30.92 9.94
CA THR A 322 9.52 -30.90 8.97
C THR A 322 9.36 -32.21 8.22
N GLN A 323 10.48 -32.83 7.85
CA GLN A 323 10.48 -34.12 7.17
C GLN A 323 10.02 -35.24 8.10
N GLU A 324 10.54 -35.27 9.33
CA GLU A 324 10.14 -36.24 10.35
C GLU A 324 8.64 -36.16 10.62
N LEU A 325 8.11 -34.96 10.84
CA LEU A 325 6.68 -34.75 11.08
C LEU A 325 5.79 -35.19 9.91
N ILE A 326 6.21 -34.92 8.66
CA ILE A 326 5.46 -35.38 7.48
C ILE A 326 5.48 -36.91 7.40
N ASP A 327 6.61 -37.55 7.64
CA ASP A 327 6.73 -39.00 7.54
C ASP A 327 5.94 -39.72 8.65
N GLU A 328 5.94 -39.19 9.88
CA GLU A 328 5.09 -39.67 10.97
C GLU A 328 3.60 -39.58 10.66
N GLU A 329 3.16 -38.44 10.13
CA GLU A 329 1.72 -38.17 9.93
C GLU A 329 1.20 -38.56 8.55
N ARG A 330 2.03 -39.09 7.67
CA ARG A 330 1.68 -39.41 6.27
C ARG A 330 0.44 -40.31 6.13
N LEU A 331 0.30 -41.32 6.98
CA LEU A 331 -0.87 -42.23 6.96
C LEU A 331 -2.12 -41.50 7.50
N ASN A 332 -1.99 -40.75 8.56
CA ASN A 332 -3.08 -39.96 9.14
C ASN A 332 -3.62 -38.90 8.16
N LEU A 333 -2.76 -38.31 7.34
CA LEU A 333 -3.14 -37.34 6.30
C LEU A 333 -3.77 -37.97 5.06
N GLN A 334 -4.00 -39.28 5.05
CA GLN A 334 -4.80 -39.96 4.04
C GLN A 334 -6.22 -40.30 4.54
N ASP A 335 -6.47 -40.24 5.84
CA ASP A 335 -7.77 -40.44 6.45
C ASP A 335 -8.73 -39.31 6.12
N LEU A 336 -9.89 -39.62 5.53
CA LEU A 336 -10.93 -38.65 5.17
C LEU A 336 -11.48 -37.87 6.37
N ASN A 337 -11.43 -38.42 7.58
CA ASN A 337 -11.81 -37.71 8.80
C ASN A 337 -10.86 -36.55 9.16
N ARG A 338 -9.68 -36.52 8.58
CA ARG A 338 -8.70 -35.41 8.72
C ARG A 338 -8.82 -34.36 7.65
N ARG A 339 -9.74 -34.56 6.68
CA ARG A 339 -9.97 -33.58 5.63
C ARG A 339 -10.91 -32.49 6.13
N ASP A 340 -10.43 -31.29 6.17
CA ASP A 340 -11.25 -30.14 6.47
C ASP A 340 -12.22 -29.85 5.32
N TRP A 341 -13.52 -29.74 5.63
CA TRP A 341 -14.56 -29.58 4.62
C TRP A 341 -14.56 -28.20 3.94
N TYR A 342 -14.07 -27.17 4.63
CA TYR A 342 -14.01 -25.80 4.13
C TYR A 342 -12.78 -25.58 3.26
N THR A 343 -11.59 -25.92 3.79
CA THR A 343 -10.32 -25.74 3.10
C THR A 343 -9.99 -26.84 2.09
N GLN A 344 -10.70 -27.97 2.17
CA GLN A 344 -10.53 -29.17 1.32
C GLN A 344 -9.15 -29.84 1.43
N VAL A 345 -8.31 -29.45 2.40
CA VAL A 345 -7.01 -30.06 2.66
C VAL A 345 -7.06 -31.01 3.86
N PHE A 346 -6.20 -32.04 3.84
CA PHE A 346 -5.98 -32.88 4.99
C PHE A 346 -5.06 -32.15 5.97
N GLN A 347 -5.35 -32.23 7.27
CA GLN A 347 -4.62 -31.47 8.29
C GLN A 347 -4.45 -32.22 9.60
N VAL A 348 -3.28 -32.05 10.21
CA VAL A 348 -2.95 -32.52 11.56
C VAL A 348 -2.13 -31.43 12.28
N THR A 349 -2.36 -31.26 13.57
CA THR A 349 -1.57 -30.35 14.40
C THR A 349 -0.77 -31.14 15.44
N LYS A 350 0.52 -30.87 15.54
CA LYS A 350 1.42 -31.37 16.60
C LYS A 350 1.81 -30.21 17.50
N LYS A 351 1.83 -30.46 18.79
CA LYS A 351 2.40 -29.54 19.79
C LYS A 351 3.82 -29.97 20.11
N ILE A 352 4.76 -29.06 19.97
CA ILE A 352 6.17 -29.32 20.19
C ILE A 352 6.73 -28.29 21.15
N ASN A 353 7.33 -28.75 22.24
CA ASN A 353 8.05 -27.87 23.15
C ASN A 353 9.37 -27.45 22.50
N TRP A 354 9.44 -26.17 22.09
CA TRP A 354 10.57 -25.61 21.38
C TRP A 354 11.54 -24.93 22.34
N ILE A 355 12.79 -25.37 22.33
CA ILE A 355 13.85 -24.85 23.22
C ILE A 355 14.67 -23.81 22.45
N TYR A 356 14.85 -22.63 23.04
CA TYR A 356 15.64 -21.56 22.44
C TYR A 356 16.45 -20.79 23.49
N GLU A 357 17.52 -20.12 23.04
CA GLU A 357 18.32 -19.25 23.90
C GLU A 357 17.72 -17.84 23.87
N PRO A 358 17.32 -17.22 25.01
CA PRO A 358 16.82 -15.86 25.05
C PRO A 358 17.91 -14.85 24.69
N SER A 359 17.52 -13.61 24.44
CA SER A 359 18.47 -12.53 24.18
C SER A 359 19.38 -12.30 25.41
N PRO A 360 20.71 -12.13 25.24
CA PRO A 360 21.59 -11.84 26.35
C PRO A 360 21.18 -10.54 27.03
N VAL A 361 20.89 -10.59 28.31
CA VAL A 361 20.59 -9.40 29.13
C VAL A 361 21.87 -8.56 29.23
N LYS A 362 21.81 -7.32 28.72
CA LYS A 362 22.92 -6.36 28.89
C LYS A 362 23.24 -6.23 30.38
N ASN A 363 24.50 -6.54 30.75
CA ASN A 363 25.06 -6.44 32.10
C ASN A 363 25.00 -7.68 32.99
N GLN A 364 24.58 -8.87 32.58
CA GLN A 364 24.82 -10.08 33.34
C GLN A 364 26.05 -10.83 32.80
N LYS A 365 27.11 -10.87 33.57
CA LYS A 365 28.26 -11.81 33.40
C LYS A 365 27.81 -13.22 33.84
N SER A 366 26.78 -13.78 33.24
CA SER A 366 26.36 -15.15 33.52
C SER A 366 27.01 -16.09 32.51
N THR A 367 27.82 -17.00 33.00
CA THR A 367 28.46 -18.11 32.25
C THR A 367 27.49 -19.26 31.95
N LYS A 368 26.28 -19.26 32.51
CA LYS A 368 25.25 -20.26 32.22
C LYS A 368 24.36 -19.78 31.07
N LYS A 369 24.35 -20.52 29.97
CA LYS A 369 23.37 -20.35 28.92
C LYS A 369 21.98 -20.69 29.49
N THR A 370 21.14 -19.68 29.68
CA THR A 370 19.73 -19.87 30.07
C THR A 370 19.02 -20.37 28.84
N GLN A 371 18.27 -21.45 28.96
CA GLN A 371 17.37 -21.94 27.90
C GLN A 371 15.94 -21.65 28.32
N GLU A 372 15.13 -21.16 27.40
CA GLU A 372 13.68 -21.00 27.55
C GLU A 372 13.00 -21.98 26.64
N SER A 373 11.75 -22.33 26.95
CA SER A 373 10.93 -23.21 26.11
C SER A 373 9.56 -22.61 25.89
N GLU A 374 9.03 -22.79 24.68
CA GLU A 374 7.70 -22.35 24.28
C GLU A 374 6.98 -23.48 23.55
N GLU A 375 5.68 -23.64 23.78
CA GLU A 375 4.87 -24.63 23.06
C GLU A 375 4.52 -24.07 21.67
N LEU A 376 4.98 -24.73 20.62
CA LEU A 376 4.69 -24.36 19.25
C LEU A 376 3.71 -25.34 18.60
N TYR A 377 2.82 -24.80 17.78
CA TYR A 377 1.85 -25.54 16.99
C TYR A 377 2.38 -25.77 15.58
N TRP A 378 2.65 -27.04 15.25
CA TRP A 378 3.11 -27.48 13.93
C TRP A 378 1.93 -28.06 13.18
N HIS A 379 1.43 -27.33 12.19
CA HIS A 379 0.30 -27.72 11.35
C HIS A 379 0.81 -28.35 10.07
N ILE A 380 0.54 -29.64 9.87
CA ILE A 380 0.93 -30.40 8.69
C ILE A 380 -0.30 -30.54 7.82
N TYR A 381 -0.17 -30.12 6.57
CA TYR A 381 -1.24 -30.17 5.58
C TYR A 381 -0.82 -31.05 4.40
N PHE A 382 -1.81 -31.71 3.79
CA PHE A 382 -1.64 -32.42 2.53
C PHE A 382 -2.74 -32.05 1.56
N ASP A 383 -2.36 -31.55 0.40
CA ASP A 383 -3.24 -31.20 -0.71
C ASP A 383 -3.02 -32.22 -1.84
N ARG A 384 -4.03 -33.09 -2.07
CA ARG A 384 -3.97 -34.12 -3.11
C ARG A 384 -3.86 -33.53 -4.51
N GLN A 385 -4.54 -32.40 -4.77
CA GLN A 385 -4.52 -31.79 -6.09
C GLN A 385 -3.14 -31.22 -6.42
N ILE A 386 -2.50 -30.56 -5.45
CA ILE A 386 -1.13 -30.06 -5.62
C ILE A 386 -0.14 -31.22 -5.80
N ALA A 387 -0.31 -32.32 -5.05
CA ALA A 387 0.53 -33.50 -5.20
C ALA A 387 0.39 -34.12 -6.60
N GLU A 388 -0.84 -34.27 -7.09
CA GLU A 388 -1.11 -34.85 -8.40
C GLU A 388 -0.64 -33.97 -9.55
N ASN A 389 -0.85 -32.64 -9.45
CA ASN A 389 -0.34 -31.68 -10.43
C ASN A 389 1.20 -31.71 -10.49
N ALA A 390 1.86 -31.85 -9.33
CA ALA A 390 3.32 -31.96 -9.28
C ALA A 390 3.82 -33.27 -9.90
N ARG A 391 3.08 -34.39 -9.70
CA ARG A 391 3.36 -35.69 -10.30
C ARG A 391 3.24 -35.62 -11.83
N GLN A 392 2.10 -35.14 -12.32
CA GLN A 392 1.87 -34.98 -13.75
C GLN A 392 2.94 -34.07 -14.41
N GLY A 393 3.22 -32.91 -13.82
CA GLY A 393 4.23 -32.01 -14.35
C GLY A 393 5.65 -32.60 -14.34
N LEU A 394 5.98 -33.50 -13.40
CA LEU A 394 7.24 -34.25 -13.43
C LEU A 394 7.24 -35.26 -14.56
N PHE A 395 6.17 -36.01 -14.74
CA PHE A 395 6.06 -37.01 -15.82
C PHE A 395 6.16 -36.38 -17.21
N GLU A 396 5.47 -35.27 -17.46
CA GLU A 396 5.58 -34.50 -18.70
C GLU A 396 7.03 -34.02 -18.98
N ARG A 397 7.77 -33.65 -17.96
CA ARG A 397 9.18 -33.27 -18.09
C ARG A 397 10.06 -34.49 -18.38
N ILE A 398 9.83 -35.60 -17.72
CA ILE A 398 10.54 -36.87 -17.97
C ILE A 398 10.32 -37.33 -19.42
N ASP A 399 9.06 -37.32 -19.89
CA ASP A 399 8.71 -37.73 -21.27
C ASP A 399 9.39 -36.81 -22.30
N ARG A 400 9.46 -35.49 -22.04
CA ARG A 400 10.18 -34.53 -22.90
C ARG A 400 11.67 -34.84 -22.98
N VAL A 401 12.31 -35.19 -21.85
CA VAL A 401 13.73 -35.59 -21.83
C VAL A 401 13.92 -36.87 -22.63
N ARG A 402 13.05 -37.89 -22.44
CA ARG A 402 13.08 -39.16 -23.21
C ARG A 402 12.95 -38.93 -24.71
N GLU A 403 12.00 -38.09 -25.12
CA GLU A 403 11.81 -37.75 -26.52
C GLU A 403 13.04 -37.08 -27.14
N LYS A 404 13.67 -36.15 -26.43
CA LYS A 404 14.88 -35.52 -26.89
C LYS A 404 16.06 -36.49 -26.99
N LEU A 405 16.24 -37.34 -25.99
CA LEU A 405 17.28 -38.38 -26.02
C LEU A 405 17.09 -39.36 -27.21
N ALA A 406 15.84 -39.83 -27.42
CA ALA A 406 15.52 -40.71 -28.52
C ALA A 406 15.77 -40.10 -29.91
N ASN A 407 15.61 -38.78 -30.02
CA ASN A 407 15.82 -38.01 -31.25
C ASN A 407 17.24 -37.39 -31.38
N GLY A 408 18.17 -37.69 -30.46
CA GLY A 408 19.50 -37.14 -30.45
C GLY A 408 19.58 -35.61 -30.32
N LYS A 409 18.53 -35.00 -29.69
CA LYS A 409 18.48 -33.54 -29.47
C LYS A 409 19.20 -33.17 -28.18
N ALA A 410 19.84 -31.99 -28.18
CA ALA A 410 20.49 -31.44 -27.00
C ALA A 410 19.48 -31.11 -25.90
N LEU A 411 19.85 -31.40 -24.64
CA LEU A 411 19.10 -31.04 -23.44
C LEU A 411 19.55 -29.65 -22.95
N ASP A 412 18.61 -28.87 -22.43
CA ASP A 412 18.94 -27.65 -21.68
C ASP A 412 19.43 -27.98 -20.26
N GLU A 413 19.93 -26.96 -19.50
CA GLU A 413 20.49 -27.16 -18.16
C GLU A 413 19.48 -27.80 -17.17
N ASN A 414 18.19 -27.44 -17.25
CA ASN A 414 17.16 -27.99 -16.38
C ASN A 414 16.83 -29.45 -16.74
N GLU A 415 16.87 -29.78 -18.01
CA GLU A 415 16.66 -31.15 -18.52
C GLU A 415 17.87 -32.03 -18.20
N GLN A 416 19.09 -31.51 -18.28
CA GLN A 416 20.32 -32.22 -17.85
C GLN A 416 20.27 -32.52 -16.36
N THR A 417 19.91 -31.52 -15.54
CA THR A 417 19.72 -31.72 -14.09
C THR A 417 18.68 -32.80 -13.81
N LEU A 418 17.54 -32.78 -14.53
CA LEU A 418 16.51 -33.80 -14.38
C LEU A 418 16.99 -35.19 -14.79
N LEU A 419 17.80 -35.28 -15.85
CA LEU A 419 18.38 -36.54 -16.31
C LEU A 419 19.25 -37.16 -15.21
N GLU A 420 20.12 -36.37 -14.57
CA GLU A 420 20.99 -36.82 -13.48
C GLU A 420 20.18 -37.23 -12.24
N GLU A 421 19.09 -36.51 -11.94
CA GLU A 421 18.28 -36.73 -10.74
C GLU A 421 17.36 -37.95 -10.80
N VAL A 422 16.83 -38.33 -11.99
CA VAL A 422 15.79 -39.36 -12.07
C VAL A 422 16.06 -40.48 -13.09
N PHE A 423 17.16 -40.42 -13.83
CA PHE A 423 17.55 -41.48 -14.72
C PHE A 423 18.79 -42.22 -14.22
N GLU A 424 18.94 -43.46 -14.65
CA GLU A 424 20.14 -44.27 -14.54
C GLU A 424 20.82 -44.36 -15.91
N LYS A 425 22.12 -44.10 -15.94
CA LYS A 425 22.96 -44.21 -17.14
C LYS A 425 23.47 -45.64 -17.23
N HIS A 426 23.29 -46.30 -18.38
CA HIS A 426 23.84 -47.60 -18.69
C HIS A 426 24.81 -47.45 -19.85
N GLU A 427 26.00 -47.99 -19.67
CA GLU A 427 27.04 -48.03 -20.71
C GLU A 427 27.30 -49.47 -21.08
N GLN A 428 26.99 -49.88 -22.31
CA GLN A 428 27.29 -51.17 -22.87
C GLN A 428 27.85 -51.01 -24.29
N ASP A 429 29.00 -51.63 -24.54
CA ASP A 429 29.61 -51.75 -25.90
C ASP A 429 29.64 -50.40 -26.68
N ASP A 430 30.19 -49.32 -26.06
CA ASP A 430 30.22 -47.95 -26.58
C ASP A 430 28.84 -47.26 -26.80
N ALA A 431 27.74 -47.90 -26.40
CA ALA A 431 26.41 -47.31 -26.42
C ALA A 431 25.98 -46.80 -25.03
N VAL A 432 25.54 -45.55 -24.96
CA VAL A 432 25.00 -44.94 -23.75
C VAL A 432 23.46 -44.99 -23.84
N SER A 433 22.82 -45.63 -22.85
CA SER A 433 21.38 -45.66 -22.71
C SER A 433 20.95 -45.14 -21.36
N TYR A 434 19.70 -44.70 -21.24
CA TYR A 434 19.14 -44.12 -20.01
C TYR A 434 17.82 -44.82 -19.68
N SER A 435 17.69 -45.28 -18.42
CA SER A 435 16.41 -45.81 -17.89
C SER A 435 15.91 -44.94 -16.74
N ILE A 436 14.59 -44.90 -16.50
CA ILE A 436 14.00 -44.14 -15.40
C ILE A 436 14.20 -44.95 -14.10
N ASP A 437 14.77 -44.27 -13.09
CA ASP A 437 14.83 -44.79 -11.71
C ASP A 437 13.55 -44.38 -10.96
N ASN A 438 12.60 -45.35 -10.87
CA ASN A 438 11.34 -45.10 -10.16
C ASN A 438 11.52 -44.73 -8.68
N LYS A 439 12.58 -45.23 -8.01
CA LYS A 439 12.89 -44.86 -6.60
C LYS A 439 13.25 -43.39 -6.48
N LYS A 440 14.07 -42.89 -7.41
CA LYS A 440 14.43 -41.48 -7.45
C LYS A 440 13.22 -40.60 -7.78
N VAL A 441 12.34 -41.04 -8.69
CA VAL A 441 11.07 -40.34 -8.99
C VAL A 441 10.19 -40.27 -7.76
N ASP A 442 10.01 -41.40 -7.03
CA ASP A 442 9.21 -41.42 -5.81
C ASP A 442 9.82 -40.55 -4.71
N GLN A 443 11.13 -40.54 -4.54
CA GLN A 443 11.80 -39.64 -3.62
C GLN A 443 11.56 -38.17 -3.95
N LYS A 444 11.61 -37.82 -5.23
CA LYS A 444 11.36 -36.42 -5.70
C LYS A 444 9.92 -35.99 -5.49
N LEU A 445 8.97 -36.92 -5.54
CA LEU A 445 7.54 -36.69 -5.31
C LEU A 445 7.12 -36.80 -3.84
N ARG A 446 7.93 -37.44 -2.99
CA ARG A 446 7.59 -37.84 -1.63
C ARG A 446 6.99 -36.74 -0.76
N TYR A 447 7.47 -35.48 -0.92
CA TYR A 447 7.03 -34.33 -0.14
C TYR A 447 6.20 -33.31 -0.96
N LYS A 448 5.81 -33.66 -2.18
CA LYS A 448 4.92 -32.82 -2.98
C LYS A 448 3.49 -32.86 -2.44
N GLY A 449 2.81 -31.74 -2.45
CA GLY A 449 1.49 -31.57 -1.85
C GLY A 449 1.49 -31.31 -0.35
N TYR A 450 2.62 -31.52 0.34
CA TYR A 450 2.74 -31.22 1.76
C TYR A 450 3.11 -29.75 1.99
N ARG A 451 2.54 -29.21 3.05
CA ARG A 451 2.88 -27.89 3.62
C ARG A 451 2.94 -28.00 5.14
N VAL A 452 3.90 -27.35 5.74
CA VAL A 452 4.02 -27.29 7.20
C VAL A 452 4.06 -25.84 7.63
N LEU A 453 3.09 -25.44 8.45
CA LEU A 453 3.06 -24.12 9.09
C LEU A 453 3.41 -24.29 10.56
N VAL A 454 4.20 -23.36 11.11
CA VAL A 454 4.52 -23.31 12.54
C VAL A 454 4.07 -21.98 13.12
N SER A 455 3.37 -22.03 14.26
CA SER A 455 2.91 -20.84 14.99
C SER A 455 3.13 -21.02 16.49
N ASP A 456 3.34 -19.92 17.18
CA ASP A 456 3.36 -19.83 18.65
C ASP A 456 1.97 -19.61 19.24
N GLU A 457 1.01 -19.11 18.46
CA GLU A 457 -0.28 -18.67 18.99
C GLU A 457 -1.48 -19.36 18.37
N ILE A 458 -1.43 -19.66 17.07
CA ILE A 458 -2.56 -20.22 16.35
C ILE A 458 -2.57 -21.73 16.55
N SER A 459 -3.42 -22.23 17.42
CA SER A 459 -3.53 -23.67 17.75
C SER A 459 -4.40 -24.47 16.79
N ASP A 460 -5.34 -23.80 16.08
CA ASP A 460 -6.27 -24.43 15.14
C ASP A 460 -5.70 -24.44 13.72
N ALA A 461 -5.64 -25.62 13.10
CA ALA A 461 -5.07 -25.79 11.77
C ALA A 461 -5.88 -25.08 10.67
N GLY A 462 -7.21 -25.07 10.77
CA GLY A 462 -8.06 -24.37 9.80
C GLY A 462 -7.85 -22.87 9.84
N LYS A 463 -7.77 -22.27 11.03
CA LYS A 463 -7.45 -20.85 11.21
C LYS A 463 -6.05 -20.51 10.71
N ALA A 464 -5.05 -21.35 10.99
CA ALA A 464 -3.69 -21.17 10.51
C ALA A 464 -3.63 -21.22 8.97
N TRP A 465 -4.37 -22.14 8.35
CA TRP A 465 -4.47 -22.22 6.91
C TRP A 465 -5.10 -20.97 6.30
N CYS A 466 -6.24 -20.51 6.83
CA CYS A 466 -6.91 -19.28 6.37
C CYS A 466 -6.00 -18.06 6.50
N ALA A 467 -5.37 -17.87 7.66
CA ALA A 467 -4.43 -16.76 7.87
C ALA A 467 -3.24 -16.81 6.90
N TYR A 468 -2.73 -18.02 6.60
CA TYR A 468 -1.68 -18.18 5.62
C TYR A 468 -2.16 -17.88 4.18
N GLN A 469 -3.38 -18.27 3.83
CA GLN A 469 -3.95 -17.98 2.52
C GLN A 469 -4.15 -16.47 2.32
N GLU A 470 -4.53 -15.73 3.35
CA GLU A 470 -4.66 -14.27 3.28
C GLU A 470 -3.33 -13.56 2.93
N ARG A 471 -2.19 -14.23 3.05
CA ARG A 471 -0.87 -13.72 2.64
C ARG A 471 -0.82 -13.25 1.18
N TRP A 472 -1.68 -13.78 0.29
CA TRP A 472 -1.73 -13.33 -1.10
C TRP A 472 -1.88 -11.81 -1.24
N ILE A 473 -2.37 -11.13 -0.20
CA ILE A 473 -2.57 -9.67 -0.20
C ILE A 473 -1.27 -8.90 -0.39
N VAL A 474 -0.13 -9.40 0.12
CA VAL A 474 1.17 -8.73 -0.09
C VAL A 474 1.64 -8.88 -1.53
N GLU A 475 1.33 -10.01 -2.19
CA GLU A 475 1.63 -10.21 -3.61
C GLU A 475 0.79 -9.27 -4.50
N ASP A 476 -0.51 -9.09 -4.17
CA ASP A 476 -1.38 -8.14 -4.86
C ASP A 476 -0.94 -6.68 -4.61
N THR A 477 -0.38 -6.39 -3.43
CA THR A 477 0.22 -5.10 -3.12
C THR A 477 1.43 -4.83 -4.01
N PHE A 478 2.33 -5.80 -4.20
CA PHE A 478 3.46 -5.64 -5.12
C PHE A 478 3.02 -5.53 -6.59
N LYS A 479 2.01 -6.29 -7.00
CA LYS A 479 1.41 -6.16 -8.33
C LYS A 479 0.79 -4.76 -8.51
N THR A 480 0.17 -4.21 -7.48
CA THR A 480 -0.34 -2.85 -7.50
C THR A 480 0.79 -1.84 -7.65
N LEU A 481 1.82 -1.89 -6.81
CA LEU A 481 2.98 -1.00 -6.89
C LEU A 481 3.63 -1.05 -8.27
N LYS A 482 4.00 -2.25 -8.76
CA LYS A 482 4.82 -2.41 -9.97
C LYS A 482 4.03 -2.20 -11.24
N SER A 483 2.92 -2.93 -11.38
CA SER A 483 2.21 -3.02 -12.66
C SER A 483 1.13 -1.94 -12.79
N ARG A 484 0.32 -1.72 -11.73
CA ARG A 484 -0.81 -0.80 -11.82
C ARG A 484 -0.41 0.66 -11.64
N LEU A 485 0.56 0.92 -10.75
CA LEU A 485 1.08 2.28 -10.51
C LEU A 485 2.36 2.59 -11.31
N GLY A 486 2.82 1.66 -12.14
CA GLY A 486 4.00 1.84 -12.98
C GLY A 486 5.30 2.08 -12.21
N CYS A 487 5.39 1.56 -10.97
CA CYS A 487 6.54 1.78 -10.08
C CYS A 487 7.58 0.65 -10.10
N SER A 488 7.64 -0.16 -11.15
CA SER A 488 8.62 -1.24 -11.31
C SER A 488 10.06 -0.76 -11.37
N ARG A 489 10.28 0.54 -11.66
CA ARG A 489 11.62 1.13 -11.80
C ARG A 489 11.74 2.46 -11.06
N ASN A 490 12.87 2.64 -10.36
CA ASN A 490 13.23 3.91 -9.77
C ASN A 490 13.97 4.78 -10.80
N ARG A 491 13.45 6.00 -11.00
CA ARG A 491 14.02 6.99 -11.93
C ARG A 491 14.59 8.15 -11.12
N VAL A 492 15.57 7.87 -10.26
CA VAL A 492 16.29 8.84 -9.40
C VAL A 492 17.77 8.54 -9.39
N SER A 493 18.59 9.53 -9.11
CA SER A 493 20.06 9.47 -9.21
C SER A 493 20.78 9.62 -7.87
N ASP A 494 20.07 9.94 -6.78
CA ASP A 494 20.63 10.10 -5.43
C ASP A 494 19.79 9.36 -4.37
N ASN A 495 20.43 9.00 -3.25
CA ASN A 495 19.80 8.21 -2.18
C ASN A 495 18.70 8.94 -1.43
N GLU A 496 18.83 10.25 -1.24
CA GLU A 496 17.80 11.04 -0.58
C GLU A 496 16.53 11.05 -1.42
N SER A 497 16.66 11.29 -2.73
CA SER A 497 15.54 11.22 -3.67
C SER A 497 14.95 9.81 -3.75
N LEU A 498 15.78 8.76 -3.68
CA LEU A 498 15.32 7.37 -3.64
C LEU A 498 14.46 7.12 -2.40
N THR A 499 14.92 7.54 -1.23
CA THR A 499 14.21 7.39 0.04
C THR A 499 12.85 8.07 -0.01
N GLY A 500 12.80 9.35 -0.40
CA GLY A 500 11.54 10.10 -0.46
C GLY A 500 10.59 9.62 -1.55
N LYS A 501 11.12 9.26 -2.72
CA LYS A 501 10.30 8.69 -3.80
C LYS A 501 9.68 7.35 -3.41
N THR A 502 10.46 6.47 -2.80
CA THR A 502 9.97 5.17 -2.30
C THR A 502 8.86 5.37 -1.28
N PHE A 503 8.98 6.36 -0.38
CA PHE A 503 7.91 6.70 0.56
C PHE A 503 6.63 7.15 -0.16
N VAL A 504 6.74 8.03 -1.15
CA VAL A 504 5.56 8.51 -1.91
C VAL A 504 4.93 7.38 -2.73
N GLN A 505 5.73 6.48 -3.31
CA GLN A 505 5.25 5.28 -3.99
C GLN A 505 4.54 4.32 -3.02
N PHE A 506 5.09 4.13 -1.82
CA PHE A 506 4.43 3.36 -0.75
C PHE A 506 3.10 3.98 -0.36
N LEU A 507 3.04 5.30 -0.15
CA LEU A 507 1.81 6.03 0.16
C LEU A 507 0.75 5.86 -0.96
N ALA A 508 1.16 6.01 -2.22
CA ALA A 508 0.28 5.79 -3.36
C ALA A 508 -0.25 4.36 -3.39
N THR A 509 0.61 3.37 -3.12
CA THR A 509 0.21 1.96 -3.04
C THR A 509 -0.77 1.72 -1.90
N SER A 510 -0.54 2.29 -0.71
CA SER A 510 -1.44 2.15 0.44
C SER A 510 -2.83 2.70 0.14
N ILE A 511 -2.93 3.87 -0.48
CA ILE A 511 -4.20 4.47 -0.88
C ILE A 511 -4.90 3.62 -1.98
N ALA A 512 -4.15 3.15 -2.99
CA ALA A 512 -4.69 2.28 -4.03
C ALA A 512 -5.20 0.94 -3.47
N MET A 513 -4.52 0.37 -2.47
CA MET A 513 -4.97 -0.85 -1.81
C MET A 513 -6.28 -0.65 -1.03
N ILE A 514 -6.51 0.52 -0.42
CA ILE A 514 -7.83 0.84 0.18
C ILE A 514 -8.92 0.84 -0.88
N VAL A 515 -8.70 1.48 -2.04
CA VAL A 515 -9.64 1.46 -3.17
C VAL A 515 -9.97 0.02 -3.55
N ARG A 516 -8.95 -0.83 -3.75
CA ARG A 516 -9.11 -2.23 -4.13
C ARG A 516 -9.87 -3.05 -3.10
N THR A 517 -9.53 -2.90 -1.84
CA THR A 517 -10.20 -3.64 -0.75
C THR A 517 -11.69 -3.27 -0.67
N ARG A 518 -12.04 -1.98 -0.81
CA ARG A 518 -13.44 -1.55 -0.84
C ARG A 518 -14.20 -2.08 -2.04
N LEU A 519 -13.60 -2.02 -3.24
CA LEU A 519 -14.23 -2.57 -4.45
C LEU A 519 -14.41 -4.08 -4.37
N ARG A 520 -13.45 -4.81 -3.80
CA ARG A 520 -13.57 -6.25 -3.57
C ARG A 520 -14.71 -6.55 -2.61
N LYS A 521 -14.76 -5.88 -1.45
CA LYS A 521 -15.83 -6.03 -0.47
C LYS A 521 -17.20 -5.78 -1.10
N TYR A 522 -17.33 -4.69 -1.87
CA TYR A 522 -18.54 -4.40 -2.62
C TYR A 522 -18.91 -5.54 -3.58
N SER A 523 -17.95 -6.10 -4.31
CA SER A 523 -18.19 -7.21 -5.24
C SER A 523 -18.63 -8.49 -4.53
N GLU A 524 -18.11 -8.77 -3.34
CA GLU A 524 -18.48 -9.91 -2.49
C GLU A 524 -19.88 -9.76 -1.90
N GLU A 525 -20.26 -8.55 -1.48
CA GLU A 525 -21.58 -8.23 -0.92
C GLU A 525 -22.68 -8.18 -2.00
N CYS A 526 -22.33 -7.82 -3.24
CA CYS A 526 -23.28 -7.79 -4.35
C CYS A 526 -23.56 -9.19 -4.89
N LYS A 527 -24.85 -9.52 -5.06
CA LYS A 527 -25.22 -10.70 -5.88
C LYS A 527 -24.67 -10.52 -7.30
N LYS A 528 -24.16 -11.60 -7.90
CA LYS A 528 -23.47 -11.59 -9.23
C LYS A 528 -24.12 -10.74 -10.32
N ASN A 529 -25.45 -10.54 -10.28
CA ASN A 529 -26.20 -9.79 -11.29
C ASN A 529 -26.41 -8.30 -10.98
N THR A 530 -25.96 -7.80 -9.83
CA THR A 530 -26.18 -6.42 -9.39
C THR A 530 -24.91 -5.59 -9.31
N ALA A 531 -23.73 -6.23 -9.29
CA ALA A 531 -22.46 -5.52 -9.28
C ALA A 531 -22.19 -4.85 -10.65
N LEU A 532 -21.61 -3.67 -10.62
CA LEU A 532 -21.21 -2.96 -11.84
C LEU A 532 -20.10 -3.73 -12.56
N PRO A 533 -20.21 -4.03 -13.85
CA PRO A 533 -19.17 -4.75 -14.60
C PRO A 533 -17.79 -4.10 -14.46
N MET A 534 -17.75 -2.76 -14.42
CA MET A 534 -16.51 -1.99 -14.30
C MET A 534 -15.72 -2.28 -13.00
N VAL A 535 -16.38 -2.71 -11.92
CA VAL A 535 -15.72 -3.08 -10.67
C VAL A 535 -14.88 -4.36 -10.86
N TYR A 536 -15.32 -5.28 -11.71
CA TYR A 536 -14.56 -6.49 -12.07
C TYR A 536 -13.36 -6.18 -12.97
N ASP A 537 -13.42 -5.10 -13.76
CA ASP A 537 -12.33 -4.66 -14.64
C ASP A 537 -11.15 -4.03 -13.89
N GLY A 538 -11.34 -3.72 -12.61
CA GLY A 538 -10.30 -3.27 -11.69
C GLY A 538 -10.38 -1.80 -11.29
N ASP A 539 -9.62 -1.49 -10.26
CA ASP A 539 -9.54 -0.18 -9.60
C ASP A 539 -9.17 0.97 -10.54
N CYS A 540 -8.26 0.73 -11.48
CA CYS A 540 -7.83 1.76 -12.44
C CYS A 540 -9.01 2.26 -13.28
N ARG A 541 -9.82 1.36 -13.83
CA ARG A 541 -11.00 1.75 -14.65
C ARG A 541 -12.07 2.46 -13.84
N VAL A 542 -12.25 2.09 -12.58
CA VAL A 542 -13.17 2.79 -11.68
C VAL A 542 -12.68 4.22 -11.45
N LEU A 543 -11.41 4.40 -11.12
CA LEU A 543 -10.83 5.73 -10.92
C LEU A 543 -10.84 6.58 -12.19
N ASP A 544 -10.55 6.00 -13.36
CA ASP A 544 -10.65 6.69 -14.65
C ASP A 544 -12.09 7.17 -14.94
N SER A 545 -13.08 6.34 -14.63
CA SER A 545 -14.50 6.73 -14.77
C SER A 545 -14.88 7.86 -13.81
N LEU A 546 -14.42 7.80 -12.56
CA LEU A 546 -14.64 8.85 -11.57
C LEU A 546 -13.89 10.14 -11.92
N ASN A 547 -12.73 10.03 -12.57
CA ASN A 547 -11.95 11.19 -13.02
C ASN A 547 -12.69 12.05 -14.05
N ASN A 548 -13.67 11.47 -14.76
CA ASN A 548 -14.57 12.21 -15.67
C ASN A 548 -15.64 13.04 -14.94
N VAL A 549 -15.74 12.99 -13.62
CA VAL A 549 -16.59 13.92 -12.86
C VAL A 549 -15.82 15.22 -12.70
N MET A 550 -16.33 16.25 -13.37
CA MET A 550 -15.69 17.57 -13.42
C MET A 550 -16.12 18.44 -12.26
N GLN A 551 -15.22 19.29 -11.82
CA GLN A 551 -15.51 20.39 -10.93
C GLN A 551 -15.23 21.71 -11.65
N THR A 552 -16.24 22.55 -11.69
CA THR A 552 -16.15 23.88 -12.31
C THR A 552 -15.80 24.91 -11.24
N LYS A 553 -14.69 25.62 -11.43
CA LYS A 553 -14.37 26.80 -10.64
C LYS A 553 -15.06 27.99 -11.24
N PHE A 554 -15.99 28.56 -10.51
CA PHE A 554 -16.81 29.64 -10.99
C PHE A 554 -17.09 30.65 -9.88
N CYS A 555 -16.90 31.93 -10.15
CA CYS A 555 -17.22 33.03 -9.24
C CYS A 555 -16.74 32.86 -7.77
N GLY A 556 -15.56 32.24 -7.58
CA GLY A 556 -14.99 31.98 -6.25
C GLY A 556 -15.49 30.73 -5.56
N GLY A 557 -16.40 29.97 -6.17
CA GLY A 557 -16.89 28.66 -5.73
C GLY A 557 -16.37 27.51 -6.59
N TYR A 558 -16.54 26.30 -6.09
CA TYR A 558 -16.26 25.05 -6.79
C TYR A 558 -17.56 24.24 -6.82
N TYR A 559 -18.01 23.90 -8.01
CA TYR A 559 -19.26 23.19 -8.22
C TYR A 559 -19.00 21.90 -8.98
N PHE A 560 -19.48 20.80 -8.45
CA PHE A 560 -19.44 19.54 -9.19
C PHE A 560 -20.50 19.57 -10.30
N GLY A 561 -20.13 19.04 -11.46
CA GLY A 561 -21.09 18.74 -12.51
C GLY A 561 -22.03 17.61 -12.09
N GLU A 562 -23.10 17.41 -12.85
CA GLU A 562 -24.05 16.32 -12.63
C GLU A 562 -23.35 14.96 -12.59
N ILE A 563 -23.61 14.19 -11.53
CA ILE A 563 -23.06 12.85 -11.36
C ILE A 563 -24.10 11.84 -11.86
N ALA A 564 -23.93 11.38 -13.10
CA ALA A 564 -24.82 10.40 -13.72
C ALA A 564 -24.91 9.09 -12.92
N GLY A 565 -26.03 8.38 -12.99
CA GLY A 565 -26.36 7.23 -12.15
C GLY A 565 -25.32 6.12 -12.08
N LYS A 566 -24.62 5.80 -13.20
CA LYS A 566 -23.50 4.82 -13.18
C LYS A 566 -22.33 5.29 -12.31
N ARG A 567 -21.94 6.57 -12.38
CA ARG A 567 -20.85 7.12 -11.56
C ARG A 567 -21.24 7.24 -10.10
N ARG A 568 -22.50 7.56 -9.79
CA ARG A 568 -23.02 7.54 -8.40
C ARG A 568 -22.82 6.17 -7.77
N LYS A 569 -23.17 5.09 -8.48
CA LYS A 569 -22.95 3.72 -8.00
C LYS A 569 -21.45 3.38 -7.79
N LEU A 570 -20.52 3.99 -8.54
CA LEU A 570 -19.09 3.81 -8.29
C LEU A 570 -18.64 4.49 -6.99
N PHE A 571 -19.18 5.66 -6.66
CA PHE A 571 -18.95 6.26 -5.35
C PHE A 571 -19.53 5.40 -4.22
N GLU A 572 -20.74 4.83 -4.41
CA GLU A 572 -21.35 3.90 -3.46
C GLU A 572 -20.49 2.63 -3.27
N ALA A 573 -19.92 2.08 -4.35
CA ALA A 573 -19.01 0.94 -4.31
C ALA A 573 -17.72 1.24 -3.52
N LEU A 574 -17.30 2.51 -3.45
CA LEU A 574 -16.22 2.98 -2.59
C LEU A 574 -16.69 3.33 -1.16
N GLY A 575 -17.98 3.15 -0.85
CA GLY A 575 -18.56 3.40 0.46
C GLY A 575 -19.02 4.85 0.68
N PHE A 576 -19.22 5.64 -0.38
CA PHE A 576 -19.67 7.03 -0.27
C PHE A 576 -21.14 7.17 -0.66
N ARG A 577 -21.94 7.78 0.20
CA ARG A 577 -23.31 8.18 -0.11
C ARG A 577 -23.30 9.64 -0.57
N LEU A 578 -23.66 9.87 -1.83
CA LEU A 578 -23.85 11.23 -2.35
C LEU A 578 -25.30 11.65 -2.07
N ASN A 579 -25.50 12.74 -1.35
CA ASN A 579 -26.82 13.29 -1.14
C ASN A 579 -27.42 13.77 -2.48
N GLU A 580 -28.74 13.66 -2.62
CA GLU A 580 -29.45 14.23 -3.77
C GLU A 580 -29.32 15.76 -3.67
N GLY A 581 -28.49 16.34 -4.56
CA GLY A 581 -28.22 17.79 -4.59
C GLY A 581 -26.75 18.18 -4.42
N SER A 582 -25.82 17.22 -4.32
CA SER A 582 -24.36 17.51 -4.30
C SER A 582 -23.77 17.43 -5.71
#